data_1d7644909dec901deaf2646f8bdd773d
#
_entry.id   1d7644909dec901deaf2646f8bdd773d
#
_cell.length_a   1.000
_cell.length_b   1.000
_cell.length_c   1.000
_cell.angle_alpha   90.00
_cell.angle_beta   90.00
_cell.angle_gamma   90.00
#
_symmetry.space_group_name_H-M   'P 1'
#
loop_
_entity.id
_entity.type
_entity.pdbx_description
1 polymer ?
#
loop_
_entity_poly.entity_id
_entity_poly.type
_entity_poly.pdbx_seq_one_letter_code
_entity_poly.pdbx_strand_id
1 'polypeptide(L)'
;MQNKSEAELSGSLPMPNNRCRIDGTQGKIMYDGDIELGRNDECWCGSGKKYKKCHMEFDERLDKLARTGEDVPPRALLKTPAEIEGIKRSAEVNIGVLDYIAEHIGPGISTEQVDKWVYDYTTEHGGIPADLGFEGYPKSVCTSINEVVCHGIPSEEDILKEGDIVNVDCSTIKDGFFSDSSRMFCIGEVSKEKADLVRVTKEAVHKGLEAIRPWGHLGDIGAAVNAYAKENGYSVVREFGGHGIGNEFHEEPFVSFVTKPGTGMVLVPGLCFTIEPMINMGKARIDMSDPNGWTVRTKDGLPTAQWEVQLVITEDGYELLSW
;
A
#
# COMPACT_ATOMS: atom_id res chain seq x y z
N MET A 1 -4.82 35.10 17.64
CA MET A 1 -5.18 34.35 16.43
C MET A 1 -3.96 34.40 15.53
N GLN A 2 -3.07 33.41 15.61
CA GLN A 2 -1.87 33.33 14.78
C GLN A 2 -2.16 32.34 13.66
N ASN A 3 -1.97 32.79 12.42
CA ASN A 3 -2.06 31.96 11.23
C ASN A 3 -1.04 30.82 11.31
N LYS A 4 -1.50 29.59 11.42
CA LYS A 4 -0.69 28.42 11.12
C LYS A 4 -0.47 28.35 9.61
N SER A 5 0.78 28.16 9.20
CA SER A 5 1.15 28.06 7.78
C SER A 5 0.59 26.78 7.16
N GLU A 6 0.22 26.85 5.88
CA GLU A 6 -0.31 25.71 5.08
C GLU A 6 0.60 24.46 5.03
N ALA A 7 1.84 24.58 5.51
CA ALA A 7 2.80 23.45 5.60
C ALA A 7 2.56 22.50 6.79
N GLU A 8 1.70 22.85 7.74
CA GLU A 8 1.41 22.01 8.93
C GLU A 8 0.15 21.14 8.77
N LEU A 9 -0.50 21.17 7.62
CA LEU A 9 -1.72 20.41 7.31
C LEU A 9 -1.49 19.26 6.33
N SER A 10 -0.29 19.10 5.79
CA SER A 10 0.10 17.85 5.12
C SER A 10 0.71 16.94 6.18
N GLY A 11 -0.05 15.96 6.66
CA GLY A 11 0.43 14.89 7.53
C GLY A 11 1.41 13.95 6.80
N SER A 12 2.40 14.50 6.10
CA SER A 12 3.56 13.75 5.69
C SER A 12 4.42 13.56 6.94
N LEU A 13 4.56 12.32 7.39
CA LEU A 13 5.60 11.90 8.32
C LEU A 13 6.92 12.58 7.95
N PRO A 14 7.74 13.00 8.93
CA PRO A 14 9.09 13.44 8.64
C PRO A 14 9.83 12.25 8.03
N MET A 15 9.96 12.25 6.71
CA MET A 15 10.74 11.28 5.95
C MET A 15 12.10 11.16 6.59
N PRO A 16 12.59 9.96 6.95
CA PRO A 16 13.97 9.80 7.34
C PRO A 16 14.81 10.39 6.22
N ASN A 17 15.65 11.36 6.53
CA ASN A 17 16.59 11.94 5.59
C ASN A 17 17.56 10.83 5.14
N ASN A 18 17.18 10.05 4.13
CA ASN A 18 18.06 9.12 3.45
C ASN A 18 19.16 9.94 2.76
N ARG A 19 20.20 10.28 3.52
CA ARG A 19 21.36 10.97 3.00
C ARG A 19 22.21 9.96 2.24
N CYS A 20 22.05 9.97 0.92
CA CYS A 20 22.99 9.34 0.02
C CYS A 20 24.36 10.05 0.16
N ARG A 21 25.40 9.30 0.46
CA ARG A 21 26.80 9.78 0.46
C ARG A 21 27.52 9.13 -0.69
N ILE A 22 28.20 9.93 -1.50
CA ILE A 22 29.16 9.42 -2.49
C ILE A 22 30.50 9.27 -1.78
N ASP A 23 31.00 8.03 -1.67
CA ASP A 23 32.38 7.81 -1.24
C ASP A 23 33.34 8.45 -2.27
N GLY A 24 34.07 9.48 -1.81
CA GLY A 24 34.96 10.25 -2.64
C GLY A 24 36.19 9.46 -3.16
N THR A 25 36.39 8.22 -2.71
CA THR A 25 37.56 7.39 -3.10
C THR A 25 37.23 6.36 -4.18
N GLN A 26 35.95 5.89 -4.27
CA GLN A 26 35.53 4.89 -5.25
C GLN A 26 34.25 5.29 -6.03
N GLY A 27 33.64 6.44 -5.74
CA GLY A 27 32.43 6.93 -6.40
C GLY A 27 31.20 6.02 -6.16
N LYS A 28 31.20 5.26 -5.05
CA LYS A 28 30.11 4.36 -4.66
C LYS A 28 29.06 5.15 -3.89
N ILE A 29 27.79 4.92 -4.23
CA ILE A 29 26.67 5.48 -3.50
C ILE A 29 26.43 4.60 -2.27
N MET A 30 26.48 5.22 -1.09
CA MET A 30 26.18 4.59 0.19
C MET A 30 24.97 5.28 0.79
N TYR A 31 23.99 4.52 1.26
CA TYR A 31 22.90 5.00 2.08
C TYR A 31 23.27 4.88 3.56
N ASP A 32 22.73 5.75 4.42
CA ASP A 32 22.97 5.67 5.86
C ASP A 32 22.47 4.31 6.37
N GLY A 33 23.40 3.48 6.90
CA GLY A 33 23.14 2.12 7.36
C GLY A 33 23.67 1.00 6.46
N ASP A 34 24.08 1.29 5.23
CA ASP A 34 24.68 0.27 4.36
C ASP A 34 26.05 -0.17 4.87
N ILE A 35 26.21 -1.48 5.00
CA ILE A 35 27.52 -2.10 5.33
C ILE A 35 28.24 -2.36 4.02
N GLU A 36 29.47 -1.85 3.91
CA GLU A 36 30.34 -2.18 2.79
C GLU A 36 30.81 -3.63 2.90
N LEU A 37 30.38 -4.47 1.94
CA LEU A 37 30.71 -5.89 1.92
C LEU A 37 31.90 -6.17 1.00
N GLY A 38 32.86 -6.90 1.52
CA GLY A 38 33.93 -7.49 0.72
C GLY A 38 33.40 -8.67 -0.10
N ARG A 39 34.03 -8.95 -1.25
CA ARG A 39 33.60 -10.03 -2.19
C ARG A 39 33.47 -11.41 -1.54
N ASN A 40 34.17 -11.67 -0.44
CA ASN A 40 34.17 -12.96 0.25
C ASN A 40 33.32 -12.99 1.52
N ASP A 41 32.76 -11.85 1.93
CA ASP A 41 31.90 -11.75 3.09
C ASP A 41 30.57 -12.49 2.84
N GLU A 42 29.84 -12.80 3.90
CA GLU A 42 28.48 -13.31 3.77
C GLU A 42 27.57 -12.26 3.12
N CYS A 43 26.66 -12.73 2.27
CA CYS A 43 25.71 -11.82 1.59
C CYS A 43 24.72 -11.23 2.59
N TRP A 44 24.39 -9.96 2.42
CA TRP A 44 23.43 -9.23 3.24
C TRP A 44 22.03 -9.89 3.29
N CYS A 45 21.66 -10.69 2.28
CA CYS A 45 20.34 -11.33 2.21
C CYS A 45 20.16 -12.53 3.17
N GLY A 46 21.16 -12.86 4.01
CA GLY A 46 21.07 -13.97 4.96
C GLY A 46 21.16 -15.37 4.36
N SER A 47 21.46 -15.51 3.06
CA SER A 47 21.54 -16.80 2.36
C SER A 47 22.72 -17.69 2.76
N GLY A 48 23.68 -17.18 3.57
CA GLY A 48 24.94 -17.85 3.89
C GLY A 48 25.92 -17.99 2.71
N LYS A 49 25.57 -17.47 1.53
CA LYS A 49 26.45 -17.46 0.35
C LYS A 49 27.42 -16.29 0.43
N LYS A 50 28.60 -16.43 -0.18
CA LYS A 50 29.52 -15.30 -0.35
C LYS A 50 28.89 -14.23 -1.24
N TYR A 51 29.06 -12.96 -0.87
CA TYR A 51 28.51 -11.81 -1.58
C TYR A 51 28.75 -11.85 -3.10
N LYS A 52 29.99 -12.14 -3.54
CA LYS A 52 30.35 -12.29 -4.97
C LYS A 52 29.60 -13.39 -5.72
N LYS A 53 28.95 -14.33 -5.01
CA LYS A 53 28.17 -15.42 -5.59
C LYS A 53 26.67 -15.27 -5.34
N CYS A 54 26.26 -14.11 -4.85
CA CYS A 54 24.89 -13.80 -4.48
C CYS A 54 24.49 -12.43 -5.04
N HIS A 55 24.57 -11.37 -4.27
CA HIS A 55 24.03 -10.07 -4.65
C HIS A 55 25.08 -9.04 -5.15
N MET A 56 26.34 -9.40 -5.33
CA MET A 56 27.34 -8.40 -5.77
C MET A 56 27.01 -7.81 -7.15
N GLU A 57 26.61 -8.67 -8.12
CA GLU A 57 26.24 -8.20 -9.46
C GLU A 57 24.94 -7.36 -9.44
N PHE A 58 23.99 -7.72 -8.58
CA PHE A 58 22.76 -6.97 -8.33
C PHE A 58 23.08 -5.57 -7.78
N ASP A 59 23.89 -5.47 -6.74
CA ASP A 59 24.30 -4.21 -6.13
C ASP A 59 25.10 -3.34 -7.12
N GLU A 60 26.01 -3.95 -7.90
CA GLU A 60 26.74 -3.25 -8.97
C GLU A 60 25.82 -2.68 -10.04
N ARG A 61 24.71 -3.36 -10.35
CA ARG A 61 23.68 -2.87 -11.26
C ARG A 61 22.93 -1.67 -10.67
N LEU A 62 22.54 -1.73 -9.39
CA LEU A 62 21.92 -0.60 -8.69
C LEU A 62 22.82 0.62 -8.69
N ASP A 63 24.09 0.45 -8.30
CA ASP A 63 25.11 1.51 -8.30
C ASP A 63 25.26 2.17 -9.69
N LYS A 64 25.21 1.36 -10.76
CA LYS A 64 25.27 1.88 -12.12
C LYS A 64 24.07 2.72 -12.47
N LEU A 65 22.84 2.27 -12.12
CA LEU A 65 21.60 3.01 -12.37
C LEU A 65 21.59 4.32 -11.58
N ALA A 66 21.95 4.28 -10.31
CA ALA A 66 22.03 5.48 -9.46
C ALA A 66 23.00 6.54 -10.02
N ARG A 67 24.17 6.12 -10.59
CA ARG A 67 25.12 7.02 -11.23
C ARG A 67 24.58 7.65 -12.53
N THR A 68 23.59 7.06 -13.17
CA THR A 68 22.90 7.65 -14.33
C THR A 68 21.74 8.55 -13.93
N GLY A 69 21.48 8.71 -12.63
CA GLY A 69 20.44 9.58 -12.08
C GLY A 69 19.10 8.91 -11.87
N GLU A 70 19.05 7.57 -11.95
CA GLU A 70 17.84 6.81 -11.61
C GLU A 70 17.62 6.82 -10.09
N ASP A 71 16.35 6.85 -9.69
CA ASP A 71 15.93 6.67 -8.31
C ASP A 71 15.91 5.17 -7.98
N VAL A 72 16.90 4.71 -7.22
CA VAL A 72 17.04 3.30 -6.84
C VAL A 72 16.74 3.09 -5.36
N PRO A 73 16.07 1.98 -4.97
CA PRO A 73 15.80 1.72 -3.57
C PRO A 73 17.10 1.45 -2.79
N PRO A 74 17.23 2.00 -1.58
CA PRO A 74 18.28 1.60 -0.65
C PRO A 74 18.09 0.13 -0.26
N ARG A 75 19.19 -0.56 0.07
CA ARG A 75 19.17 -1.98 0.44
C ARG A 75 18.22 -2.29 1.60
N ALA A 76 18.06 -1.37 2.55
CA ALA A 76 17.17 -1.51 3.70
C ALA A 76 15.69 -1.73 3.32
N LEU A 77 15.26 -1.30 2.14
CA LEU A 77 13.89 -1.51 1.64
C LEU A 77 13.70 -2.87 0.97
N LEU A 78 14.79 -3.59 0.67
CA LEU A 78 14.75 -4.86 -0.04
C LEU A 78 14.58 -6.01 0.96
N LYS A 79 13.46 -6.69 0.88
CA LYS A 79 13.13 -7.81 1.76
C LYS A 79 13.94 -9.05 1.38
N THR A 80 14.55 -9.66 2.38
CA THR A 80 15.21 -10.95 2.26
C THR A 80 14.19 -12.07 2.09
N PRO A 81 14.58 -13.25 1.60
CA PRO A 81 13.66 -14.40 1.53
C PRO A 81 13.01 -14.76 2.88
N ALA A 82 13.74 -14.61 3.98
CA ALA A 82 13.22 -14.89 5.32
C ALA A 82 12.14 -13.88 5.75
N GLU A 83 12.33 -12.59 5.43
CA GLU A 83 11.35 -11.54 5.69
C GLU A 83 10.11 -11.73 4.82
N ILE A 84 10.27 -12.06 3.53
CA ILE A 84 9.13 -12.36 2.64
C ILE A 84 8.29 -13.52 3.19
N GLU A 85 8.91 -14.58 3.68
CA GLU A 85 8.18 -15.68 4.33
C GLU A 85 7.49 -15.24 5.64
N GLY A 86 8.07 -14.29 6.37
CA GLY A 86 7.42 -13.65 7.53
C GLY A 86 6.18 -12.86 7.12
N ILE A 87 6.31 -12.04 6.09
CA ILE A 87 5.21 -11.24 5.53
C ILE A 87 4.07 -12.16 5.03
N LYS A 88 4.39 -13.27 4.35
CA LYS A 88 3.39 -14.27 3.90
C LYS A 88 2.58 -14.83 5.05
N ARG A 89 3.22 -15.16 6.19
CA ARG A 89 2.47 -15.64 7.38
C ARG A 89 1.54 -14.59 7.97
N SER A 90 1.91 -13.31 7.90
CA SER A 90 1.02 -12.19 8.25
C SER A 90 -0.13 -12.09 7.25
N ALA A 91 0.18 -12.16 5.96
CA ALA A 91 -0.78 -12.07 4.87
C ALA A 91 -1.83 -13.21 4.89
N GLU A 92 -1.45 -14.43 5.31
CA GLU A 92 -2.41 -15.52 5.49
C GLU A 92 -3.52 -15.16 6.48
N VAL A 93 -3.19 -14.46 7.57
CA VAL A 93 -4.19 -14.00 8.54
C VAL A 93 -5.01 -12.88 7.92
N ASN A 94 -4.39 -11.93 7.27
CA ASN A 94 -5.05 -10.78 6.66
C ASN A 94 -6.07 -11.19 5.58
N ILE A 95 -5.68 -12.09 4.69
CA ILE A 95 -6.57 -12.67 3.67
C ILE A 95 -7.73 -13.41 4.34
N GLY A 96 -7.44 -14.22 5.37
CA GLY A 96 -8.45 -14.97 6.11
C GLY A 96 -9.48 -14.06 6.79
N VAL A 97 -9.08 -12.89 7.32
CA VAL A 97 -9.99 -11.87 7.82
C VAL A 97 -10.95 -11.40 6.74
N LEU A 98 -10.42 -11.01 5.57
CA LEU A 98 -11.23 -10.51 4.46
C LEU A 98 -12.16 -11.58 3.87
N ASP A 99 -11.72 -12.85 3.86
CA ASP A 99 -12.57 -13.98 3.46
C ASP A 99 -13.69 -14.21 4.47
N TYR A 100 -13.39 -14.15 5.77
CA TYR A 100 -14.41 -14.24 6.83
C TYR A 100 -15.45 -13.13 6.71
N ILE A 101 -14.99 -11.88 6.49
CA ILE A 101 -15.89 -10.74 6.28
C ILE A 101 -16.80 -10.97 5.06
N ALA A 102 -16.24 -11.46 3.95
CA ALA A 102 -16.99 -11.72 2.74
C ALA A 102 -18.19 -12.69 2.93
N GLU A 103 -18.06 -13.63 3.88
CA GLU A 103 -19.12 -14.59 4.21
C GLU A 103 -20.21 -14.00 5.13
N HIS A 104 -19.94 -12.89 5.83
CA HIS A 104 -20.81 -12.41 6.91
C HIS A 104 -21.35 -10.99 6.69
N ILE A 105 -20.72 -10.19 5.83
CA ILE A 105 -21.10 -8.79 5.60
C ILE A 105 -22.41 -8.70 4.79
N GLY A 106 -23.30 -7.81 5.21
CA GLY A 106 -24.57 -7.62 4.53
C GLY A 106 -25.41 -6.49 5.10
N PRO A 107 -26.63 -6.26 4.56
CA PRO A 107 -27.54 -5.24 5.07
C PRO A 107 -27.87 -5.46 6.56
N GLY A 108 -27.84 -4.37 7.34
CA GLY A 108 -28.13 -4.39 8.78
C GLY A 108 -26.93 -4.63 9.68
N ILE A 109 -25.78 -4.95 9.13
CA ILE A 109 -24.51 -5.05 9.89
C ILE A 109 -23.96 -3.63 10.14
N SER A 110 -23.54 -3.34 11.38
CA SER A 110 -22.81 -2.11 11.68
C SER A 110 -21.32 -2.25 11.30
N THR A 111 -20.67 -1.14 10.99
CA THR A 111 -19.23 -1.14 10.78
C THR A 111 -18.46 -1.47 12.08
N GLU A 112 -19.02 -1.18 13.25
CA GLU A 112 -18.52 -1.66 14.54
C GLU A 112 -18.48 -3.19 14.62
N GLN A 113 -19.49 -3.88 14.06
CA GLN A 113 -19.48 -5.34 14.01
C GLN A 113 -18.37 -5.86 13.08
N VAL A 114 -18.07 -5.14 12.00
CA VAL A 114 -16.94 -5.47 11.11
C VAL A 114 -15.61 -5.30 11.87
N ASP A 115 -15.43 -4.22 12.60
CA ASP A 115 -14.26 -3.99 13.47
C ASP A 115 -14.06 -5.14 14.46
N LYS A 116 -15.16 -5.54 15.13
CA LYS A 116 -15.13 -6.67 16.05
C LYS A 116 -14.70 -7.97 15.37
N TRP A 117 -15.18 -8.26 14.17
CA TRP A 117 -14.79 -9.46 13.43
C TRP A 117 -13.30 -9.43 13.06
N VAL A 118 -12.79 -8.28 12.63
CA VAL A 118 -11.36 -8.11 12.31
C VAL A 118 -10.51 -8.35 13.55
N TYR A 119 -10.86 -7.72 14.68
CA TYR A 119 -10.13 -7.89 15.92
C TYR A 119 -10.13 -9.34 16.41
N ASP A 120 -11.32 -9.96 16.50
CA ASP A 120 -11.48 -11.31 17.01
C ASP A 120 -10.71 -12.31 16.12
N TYR A 121 -10.95 -12.28 14.79
CA TYR A 121 -10.29 -13.19 13.84
C TYR A 121 -8.76 -13.04 13.87
N THR A 122 -8.27 -11.81 13.77
CA THR A 122 -6.83 -11.54 13.73
C THR A 122 -6.14 -12.04 14.99
N THR A 123 -6.73 -11.77 16.17
CA THR A 123 -6.15 -12.19 17.46
C THR A 123 -6.24 -13.69 17.69
N GLU A 124 -7.34 -14.34 17.30
CA GLU A 124 -7.51 -15.80 17.36
C GLU A 124 -6.48 -16.55 16.49
N HIS A 125 -6.03 -15.92 15.39
CA HIS A 125 -5.02 -16.49 14.49
C HIS A 125 -3.58 -16.02 14.80
N GLY A 126 -3.40 -15.41 16.00
CA GLY A 126 -2.09 -15.00 16.52
C GLY A 126 -1.47 -13.79 15.82
N GLY A 127 -2.30 -12.98 15.18
CA GLY A 127 -1.95 -11.66 14.64
C GLY A 127 -2.36 -10.53 15.59
N ILE A 128 -2.01 -9.31 15.20
CA ILE A 128 -2.41 -8.06 15.84
C ILE A 128 -2.93 -7.15 14.73
N PRO A 129 -4.15 -6.55 14.83
CA PRO A 129 -4.58 -5.53 13.88
C PRO A 129 -3.61 -4.35 13.88
N ALA A 130 -3.00 -4.03 12.74
CA ALA A 130 -1.95 -3.01 12.67
C ALA A 130 -2.50 -1.58 12.78
N ASP A 131 -3.74 -1.38 12.35
CA ASP A 131 -4.43 -0.09 12.44
C ASP A 131 -4.66 0.35 13.88
N LEU A 132 -4.94 -0.60 14.79
CA LEU A 132 -5.35 -0.29 16.16
C LEU A 132 -4.24 0.41 16.96
N GLY A 133 -4.44 1.69 17.21
CA GLY A 133 -3.50 2.55 17.93
C GLY A 133 -2.43 3.19 17.01
N PHE A 134 -2.37 2.84 15.74
CA PHE A 134 -1.44 3.47 14.80
C PHE A 134 -1.75 4.97 14.70
N GLU A 135 -0.77 5.82 15.04
CA GLU A 135 -0.93 7.29 15.11
C GLU A 135 -2.16 7.77 15.89
N GLY A 136 -2.71 6.91 16.76
CA GLY A 136 -3.91 7.19 17.55
C GLY A 136 -5.23 6.77 16.86
N TYR A 137 -5.19 6.01 15.76
CA TYR A 137 -6.38 5.45 15.15
C TYR A 137 -7.10 4.50 16.12
N PRO A 138 -8.42 4.63 16.33
CA PRO A 138 -9.09 3.98 17.48
C PRO A 138 -9.61 2.57 17.20
N LYS A 139 -9.51 2.05 15.98
CA LYS A 139 -10.15 0.81 15.52
C LYS A 139 -9.17 -0.16 14.86
N SER A 140 -9.61 -1.39 14.63
CA SER A 140 -8.80 -2.48 14.06
C SER A 140 -8.85 -2.57 12.54
N VAL A 141 -9.62 -1.71 11.90
CA VAL A 141 -9.93 -1.74 10.47
C VAL A 141 -10.44 -0.39 10.03
N CYS A 142 -10.21 -0.01 8.77
CA CYS A 142 -10.92 1.10 8.15
C CYS A 142 -12.15 0.59 7.38
N THR A 143 -13.31 1.27 7.55
CA THR A 143 -14.55 0.96 6.81
C THR A 143 -15.05 2.19 6.09
N SER A 144 -14.95 2.21 4.77
CA SER A 144 -15.22 3.38 3.95
C SER A 144 -16.45 3.17 3.07
N ILE A 145 -17.58 3.77 3.45
CA ILE A 145 -18.89 3.59 2.82
C ILE A 145 -19.13 4.67 1.77
N ASN A 146 -19.55 4.31 0.58
CA ASN A 146 -20.01 5.17 -0.52
C ASN A 146 -19.04 6.33 -0.85
N GLU A 147 -19.29 7.54 -0.35
CA GLU A 147 -18.48 8.75 -0.59
C GLU A 147 -17.25 8.85 0.33
N VAL A 148 -17.08 7.94 1.29
CA VAL A 148 -15.86 7.86 2.11
C VAL A 148 -14.74 7.25 1.29
N VAL A 149 -13.66 8.01 1.10
CA VAL A 149 -12.51 7.64 0.26
C VAL A 149 -11.65 6.60 0.96
N CYS A 150 -11.27 6.90 2.21
CA CYS A 150 -10.45 6.03 3.07
C CYS A 150 -10.57 6.45 4.54
N HIS A 151 -9.98 5.65 5.42
CA HIS A 151 -9.86 5.88 6.87
C HIS A 151 -11.20 6.11 7.57
N GLY A 152 -12.30 5.54 7.07
CA GLY A 152 -13.59 5.56 7.74
C GLY A 152 -13.50 4.80 9.06
N ILE A 153 -13.83 5.48 10.19
CA ILE A 153 -13.78 4.87 11.53
C ILE A 153 -15.04 4.05 11.76
N PRO A 154 -14.94 2.75 12.06
CA PRO A 154 -16.08 1.91 12.43
C PRO A 154 -16.92 2.48 13.57
N SER A 155 -18.25 2.39 13.44
CA SER A 155 -19.23 2.93 14.39
C SER A 155 -20.48 2.03 14.49
N GLU A 156 -21.11 2.00 15.69
CA GLU A 156 -22.43 1.38 15.87
C GLU A 156 -23.55 2.10 15.10
N GLU A 157 -23.35 3.39 14.78
CA GLU A 157 -24.33 4.22 14.08
C GLU A 157 -24.28 4.00 12.56
N ASP A 158 -23.14 3.52 12.03
CA ASP A 158 -22.93 3.28 10.60
C ASP A 158 -23.41 1.87 10.24
N ILE A 159 -24.72 1.74 10.04
CA ILE A 159 -25.38 0.50 9.63
C ILE A 159 -25.38 0.39 8.10
N LEU A 160 -24.79 -0.68 7.57
CA LEU A 160 -24.79 -1.00 6.15
C LEU A 160 -26.20 -1.24 5.63
N LYS A 161 -26.53 -0.63 4.50
CA LYS A 161 -27.86 -0.66 3.88
C LYS A 161 -27.80 -1.31 2.50
N GLU A 162 -28.93 -1.85 2.08
CA GLU A 162 -29.14 -2.27 0.70
C GLU A 162 -28.73 -1.14 -0.26
N GLY A 163 -27.88 -1.45 -1.23
CA GLY A 163 -27.37 -0.48 -2.21
C GLY A 163 -26.09 0.26 -1.79
N ASP A 164 -25.52 0.01 -0.60
CA ASP A 164 -24.22 0.55 -0.23
C ASP A 164 -23.06 -0.23 -0.89
N ILE A 165 -21.97 0.47 -1.14
CA ILE A 165 -20.68 -0.14 -1.37
C ILE A 165 -19.76 0.25 -0.20
N VAL A 166 -18.95 -0.68 0.28
CA VAL A 166 -18.02 -0.43 1.39
C VAL A 166 -16.67 -1.04 1.08
N ASN A 167 -15.61 -0.25 1.28
CA ASN A 167 -14.26 -0.77 1.38
C ASN A 167 -14.00 -1.20 2.82
N VAL A 168 -13.46 -2.40 2.98
CA VAL A 168 -12.93 -2.90 4.25
C VAL A 168 -11.44 -3.09 4.06
N ASP A 169 -10.67 -2.34 4.82
CA ASP A 169 -9.23 -2.20 4.72
C ASP A 169 -8.59 -2.70 6.02
N CYS A 170 -7.88 -3.82 5.89
CA CYS A 170 -7.36 -4.58 7.02
C CYS A 170 -5.86 -4.72 6.93
N SER A 171 -5.17 -4.36 8.01
CA SER A 171 -3.74 -4.56 8.15
C SER A 171 -3.44 -5.46 9.34
N THR A 172 -2.47 -6.36 9.18
CA THR A 172 -2.12 -7.36 10.20
C THR A 172 -0.64 -7.34 10.51
N ILE A 173 -0.30 -7.45 11.80
CA ILE A 173 1.06 -7.74 12.28
C ILE A 173 1.10 -9.19 12.75
N LYS A 174 2.04 -9.99 12.25
CA LYS A 174 2.34 -11.32 12.78
C LYS A 174 3.83 -11.59 12.79
N ASP A 175 4.33 -12.06 13.94
CA ASP A 175 5.77 -12.32 14.13
C ASP A 175 6.66 -11.10 13.85
N GLY A 176 6.13 -9.86 13.97
CA GLY A 176 6.83 -8.62 13.67
C GLY A 176 6.82 -8.21 12.20
N PHE A 177 6.07 -8.92 11.32
CA PHE A 177 5.90 -8.58 9.92
C PHE A 177 4.50 -8.06 9.63
N PHE A 178 4.42 -7.09 8.71
CA PHE A 178 3.19 -6.41 8.34
C PHE A 178 2.65 -6.93 7.01
N SER A 179 1.32 -7.05 6.96
CA SER A 179 0.58 -7.28 5.72
C SER A 179 -0.64 -6.38 5.64
N ASP A 180 -1.01 -6.01 4.43
CA ASP A 180 -2.06 -5.07 4.14
C ASP A 180 -2.83 -5.45 2.89
N SER A 181 -4.15 -5.31 2.92
CA SER A 181 -5.01 -5.40 1.74
C SER A 181 -6.43 -4.95 2.04
N SER A 182 -7.12 -4.47 1.02
CA SER A 182 -8.51 -4.07 1.13
C SER A 182 -9.39 -4.65 0.03
N ARG A 183 -10.68 -4.81 0.33
CA ARG A 183 -11.70 -5.26 -0.63
C ARG A 183 -12.94 -4.40 -0.58
N MET A 184 -13.57 -4.25 -1.76
CA MET A 184 -14.91 -3.66 -1.87
C MET A 184 -15.98 -4.73 -1.73
N PHE A 185 -17.01 -4.41 -0.96
CA PHE A 185 -18.21 -5.22 -0.81
C PHE A 185 -19.44 -4.45 -1.31
N CYS A 186 -20.22 -5.08 -2.16
CA CYS A 186 -21.53 -4.58 -2.56
C CYS A 186 -22.58 -5.12 -1.57
N ILE A 187 -23.31 -4.24 -0.91
CA ILE A 187 -24.28 -4.62 0.13
C ILE A 187 -25.65 -4.80 -0.52
N GLY A 188 -26.04 -6.06 -0.71
CA GLY A 188 -27.24 -6.43 -1.45
C GLY A 188 -27.20 -6.01 -2.92
N GLU A 189 -28.33 -5.56 -3.48
CA GLU A 189 -28.39 -5.03 -4.85
C GLU A 189 -27.94 -3.58 -4.89
N VAL A 190 -26.83 -3.30 -5.56
CA VAL A 190 -26.29 -1.96 -5.77
C VAL A 190 -26.68 -1.44 -7.16
N SER A 191 -26.67 -0.13 -7.34
CA SER A 191 -26.89 0.47 -8.66
C SER A 191 -25.79 0.03 -9.65
N LYS A 192 -26.13 0.04 -10.93
CA LYS A 192 -25.18 -0.31 -12.00
C LYS A 192 -23.93 0.57 -11.94
N GLU A 193 -24.08 1.86 -11.66
CA GLU A 193 -23.00 2.83 -11.57
C GLU A 193 -22.02 2.48 -10.44
N LYS A 194 -22.53 2.07 -9.27
CA LYS A 194 -21.71 1.62 -8.15
C LYS A 194 -21.02 0.29 -8.46
N ALA A 195 -21.74 -0.67 -9.04
CA ALA A 195 -21.17 -1.95 -9.47
C ALA A 195 -20.05 -1.77 -10.51
N ASP A 196 -20.26 -0.88 -11.49
CA ASP A 196 -19.26 -0.55 -12.49
C ASP A 196 -18.03 0.13 -11.86
N LEU A 197 -18.22 1.04 -10.90
CA LEU A 197 -17.12 1.68 -10.16
C LEU A 197 -16.26 0.64 -9.43
N VAL A 198 -16.89 -0.25 -8.65
CA VAL A 198 -16.20 -1.32 -7.91
C VAL A 198 -15.42 -2.23 -8.87
N ARG A 199 -16.05 -2.65 -9.97
CA ARG A 199 -15.41 -3.48 -10.99
C ARG A 199 -14.22 -2.77 -11.63
N VAL A 200 -14.39 -1.52 -12.07
CA VAL A 200 -13.32 -0.75 -12.72
C VAL A 200 -12.15 -0.49 -11.76
N THR A 201 -12.43 -0.26 -10.48
CA THR A 201 -11.37 -0.07 -9.47
C THR A 201 -10.54 -1.35 -9.32
N LYS A 202 -11.17 -2.50 -9.21
CA LYS A 202 -10.47 -3.79 -9.19
C LYS A 202 -9.65 -4.03 -10.47
N GLU A 203 -10.24 -3.78 -11.63
CA GLU A 203 -9.55 -3.92 -12.92
C GLU A 203 -8.39 -2.92 -13.05
N ALA A 204 -8.49 -1.71 -12.49
CA ALA A 204 -7.40 -0.73 -12.46
C ALA A 204 -6.19 -1.25 -11.67
N VAL A 205 -6.39 -1.94 -10.53
CA VAL A 205 -5.32 -2.64 -9.82
C VAL A 205 -4.65 -3.67 -10.72
N HIS A 206 -5.45 -4.49 -11.42
CA HIS A 206 -4.89 -5.47 -12.38
C HIS A 206 -4.09 -4.79 -13.50
N LYS A 207 -4.52 -3.62 -14.01
CA LYS A 207 -3.74 -2.84 -14.99
C LYS A 207 -2.43 -2.33 -14.41
N GLY A 208 -2.42 -1.93 -13.15
CA GLY A 208 -1.19 -1.61 -12.42
C GLY A 208 -0.24 -2.81 -12.34
N LEU A 209 -0.75 -3.97 -11.95
CA LEU A 209 0.01 -5.22 -11.88
C LEU A 209 0.56 -5.66 -13.25
N GLU A 210 -0.25 -5.55 -14.33
CA GLU A 210 0.18 -5.84 -15.70
C GLU A 210 1.29 -4.90 -16.19
N ALA A 211 1.44 -3.72 -15.60
CA ALA A 211 2.49 -2.77 -15.97
C ALA A 211 3.84 -3.06 -15.30
N ILE A 212 3.86 -3.88 -14.25
CA ILE A 212 5.09 -4.22 -13.52
C ILE A 212 6.09 -4.91 -14.45
N ARG A 213 7.32 -4.38 -14.48
CA ARG A 213 8.48 -5.00 -15.11
C ARG A 213 9.65 -4.90 -14.13
N PRO A 214 10.32 -6.00 -13.78
CA PRO A 214 11.57 -5.92 -13.02
C PRO A 214 12.57 -5.00 -13.74
N TRP A 215 13.16 -4.07 -12.97
CA TRP A 215 14.04 -3.02 -13.47
C TRP A 215 13.34 -1.92 -14.30
N GLY A 216 12.00 -1.92 -14.39
CA GLY A 216 11.18 -0.79 -14.83
C GLY A 216 10.96 0.22 -13.70
N HIS A 217 9.95 1.09 -13.83
CA HIS A 217 9.75 2.19 -12.89
C HIS A 217 8.40 2.11 -12.19
N LEU A 218 8.36 2.55 -10.96
CA LEU A 218 7.15 2.61 -10.13
C LEU A 218 6.04 3.45 -10.83
N GLY A 219 6.43 4.51 -11.53
CA GLY A 219 5.50 5.36 -12.25
C GLY A 219 4.74 4.69 -13.40
N ASP A 220 5.22 3.55 -13.91
CA ASP A 220 4.51 2.77 -14.92
C ASP A 220 3.20 2.22 -14.39
N ILE A 221 3.19 1.81 -13.11
CA ILE A 221 2.01 1.31 -12.39
C ILE A 221 0.94 2.41 -12.31
N GLY A 222 1.31 3.56 -11.75
CA GLY A 222 0.36 4.67 -11.58
C GLY A 222 -0.15 5.23 -12.90
N ALA A 223 0.69 5.25 -13.93
CA ALA A 223 0.29 5.66 -15.28
C ALA A 223 -0.77 4.72 -15.87
N ALA A 224 -0.60 3.39 -15.70
CA ALA A 224 -1.55 2.39 -16.17
C ALA A 224 -2.90 2.47 -15.43
N VAL A 225 -2.87 2.57 -14.10
CA VAL A 225 -4.06 2.77 -13.25
C VAL A 225 -4.84 4.01 -13.68
N ASN A 226 -4.15 5.16 -13.78
CA ASN A 226 -4.79 6.44 -14.13
C ASN A 226 -5.36 6.44 -15.55
N ALA A 227 -4.66 5.83 -16.51
CA ALA A 227 -5.14 5.72 -17.88
C ALA A 227 -6.45 4.91 -17.92
N TYR A 228 -6.49 3.76 -17.27
CA TYR A 228 -7.65 2.89 -17.24
C TYR A 228 -8.86 3.52 -16.52
N ALA A 229 -8.64 4.16 -15.37
CA ALA A 229 -9.69 4.88 -14.66
C ALA A 229 -10.31 5.99 -15.52
N LYS A 230 -9.48 6.79 -16.18
CA LYS A 230 -9.94 7.87 -17.08
C LYS A 230 -10.69 7.36 -18.30
N GLU A 231 -10.24 6.27 -18.91
CA GLU A 231 -10.90 5.64 -20.06
C GLU A 231 -12.33 5.20 -19.71
N ASN A 232 -12.56 4.82 -18.45
CA ASN A 232 -13.86 4.47 -17.91
C ASN A 232 -14.65 5.65 -17.33
N GLY A 233 -14.14 6.90 -17.47
CA GLY A 233 -14.83 8.12 -17.02
C GLY A 233 -14.67 8.47 -15.54
N TYR A 234 -13.76 7.82 -14.82
CA TYR A 234 -13.49 8.00 -13.40
C TYR A 234 -12.25 8.85 -13.13
N SER A 235 -12.07 9.27 -11.89
CA SER A 235 -10.95 10.09 -11.44
C SER A 235 -10.17 9.40 -10.32
N VAL A 236 -8.84 9.42 -10.40
CA VAL A 236 -7.96 8.86 -9.36
C VAL A 236 -7.60 9.93 -8.35
N VAL A 237 -7.70 9.62 -7.06
CA VAL A 237 -7.24 10.45 -5.94
C VAL A 237 -5.72 10.62 -6.03
N ARG A 238 -5.20 11.77 -5.59
CA ARG A 238 -3.78 12.13 -5.74
C ARG A 238 -3.03 12.24 -4.43
N GLU A 239 -3.77 12.55 -3.38
CA GLU A 239 -3.26 12.87 -2.05
C GLU A 239 -2.90 11.61 -1.25
N PHE A 240 -3.47 10.48 -1.64
CA PHE A 240 -3.23 9.16 -1.09
C PHE A 240 -2.74 8.20 -2.16
N GLY A 241 -2.10 7.13 -1.73
CA GLY A 241 -1.53 6.10 -2.61
C GLY A 241 -0.98 4.94 -1.81
N GLY A 242 -0.41 3.98 -2.49
CA GLY A 242 0.25 2.84 -1.87
C GLY A 242 1.59 3.21 -1.25
N HIS A 243 2.16 2.28 -0.53
CA HIS A 243 3.39 2.47 0.24
C HIS A 243 4.23 1.19 0.28
N GLY A 244 5.51 1.34 0.55
CA GLY A 244 6.35 0.22 0.95
C GLY A 244 5.85 -0.36 2.27
N ILE A 245 6.02 -1.68 2.47
CA ILE A 245 5.50 -2.38 3.65
C ILE A 245 6.30 -3.67 3.90
N GLY A 246 6.26 -4.16 5.13
CA GLY A 246 6.76 -5.48 5.47
C GLY A 246 7.45 -5.54 6.82
N ASN A 247 8.52 -4.79 7.04
CA ASN A 247 9.18 -4.67 8.34
C ASN A 247 8.56 -3.57 9.19
N GLU A 248 8.00 -2.54 8.53
CA GLU A 248 7.21 -1.48 9.14
C GLU A 248 5.85 -1.42 8.42
N PHE A 249 4.86 -0.76 9.04
CA PHE A 249 3.53 -0.59 8.45
C PHE A 249 3.60 0.25 7.18
N HIS A 250 4.24 1.41 7.26
CA HIS A 250 4.47 2.29 6.11
C HIS A 250 5.97 2.51 5.93
N GLU A 251 6.47 2.14 4.75
CA GLU A 251 7.83 2.32 4.31
C GLU A 251 7.87 3.11 2.99
N GLU A 252 9.04 3.57 2.58
CA GLU A 252 9.26 3.98 1.20
C GLU A 252 9.17 2.74 0.25
N PRO A 253 8.73 2.93 -1.00
CA PRO A 253 8.34 4.18 -1.64
C PRO A 253 6.87 4.54 -1.45
N PHE A 254 6.53 5.82 -1.57
CA PHE A 254 5.14 6.23 -1.83
C PHE A 254 4.74 5.86 -3.26
N VAL A 255 3.64 5.13 -3.41
CA VAL A 255 3.15 4.60 -4.71
C VAL A 255 2.00 5.48 -5.21
N SER A 256 2.31 6.51 -5.97
CA SER A 256 1.29 7.38 -6.57
C SER A 256 0.63 6.72 -7.78
N PHE A 257 -0.69 6.87 -7.89
CA PHE A 257 -1.48 6.37 -9.04
C PHE A 257 -1.77 7.46 -10.09
N VAL A 258 -1.12 8.62 -10.01
CA VAL A 258 -1.20 9.69 -11.03
C VAL A 258 0.21 10.12 -11.41
N THR A 259 0.88 9.29 -12.19
CA THR A 259 2.28 9.43 -12.57
C THR A 259 2.47 9.45 -14.08
N LYS A 260 3.72 9.54 -14.51
CA LYS A 260 4.14 9.38 -15.92
C LYS A 260 4.92 8.06 -16.07
N PRO A 261 4.77 7.36 -17.20
CA PRO A 261 5.62 6.19 -17.49
C PRO A 261 7.11 6.52 -17.42
N GLY A 262 7.92 5.57 -16.99
CA GLY A 262 9.37 5.70 -16.90
C GLY A 262 9.86 6.69 -15.84
N THR A 263 9.09 6.92 -14.77
CA THR A 263 9.47 7.82 -13.66
C THR A 263 9.34 7.13 -12.30
N GLY A 264 9.99 7.72 -11.29
CA GLY A 264 9.99 7.21 -9.91
C GLY A 264 10.98 6.07 -9.71
N MET A 265 10.91 5.45 -8.54
CA MET A 265 11.84 4.43 -8.09
C MET A 265 11.88 3.23 -9.04
N VAL A 266 13.08 2.69 -9.26
CA VAL A 266 13.29 1.48 -10.06
C VAL A 266 12.76 0.26 -9.31
N LEU A 267 11.92 -0.54 -9.97
CA LEU A 267 11.35 -1.76 -9.42
C LEU A 267 12.39 -2.89 -9.45
N VAL A 268 12.89 -3.28 -8.29
CA VAL A 268 13.92 -4.33 -8.19
C VAL A 268 13.46 -5.49 -7.32
N PRO A 269 13.97 -6.71 -7.54
CA PRO A 269 13.67 -7.87 -6.71
C PRO A 269 13.87 -7.59 -5.21
N GLY A 270 12.90 -8.00 -4.40
CA GLY A 270 12.86 -7.77 -2.96
C GLY A 270 12.13 -6.49 -2.53
N LEU A 271 11.81 -5.56 -3.43
CA LEU A 271 10.99 -4.40 -3.10
C LEU A 271 9.54 -4.84 -2.87
N CYS A 272 9.00 -4.54 -1.68
CA CYS A 272 7.64 -4.91 -1.25
C CYS A 272 6.82 -3.64 -1.03
N PHE A 273 5.62 -3.57 -1.61
CA PHE A 273 4.74 -2.40 -1.54
C PHE A 273 3.29 -2.75 -1.83
N THR A 274 2.37 -1.78 -1.61
CA THR A 274 0.95 -1.91 -1.91
C THR A 274 0.56 -1.24 -3.23
N ILE A 275 -0.50 -1.74 -3.87
CA ILE A 275 -1.22 -1.10 -4.97
C ILE A 275 -2.67 -0.95 -4.54
N GLU A 276 -3.11 0.28 -4.25
CA GLU A 276 -4.38 0.59 -3.60
C GLU A 276 -5.06 1.86 -4.17
N PRO A 277 -5.28 1.98 -5.46
CA PRO A 277 -5.84 3.19 -6.02
C PRO A 277 -7.24 3.48 -5.48
N MET A 278 -7.45 4.71 -5.00
CA MET A 278 -8.76 5.24 -4.67
C MET A 278 -9.33 5.94 -5.90
N ILE A 279 -10.47 5.45 -6.39
CA ILE A 279 -11.08 5.86 -7.65
C ILE A 279 -12.46 6.46 -7.39
N ASN A 280 -12.63 7.74 -7.71
CA ASN A 280 -13.85 8.49 -7.52
C ASN A 280 -14.75 8.42 -8.76
N MET A 281 -16.05 8.23 -8.54
CA MET A 281 -17.07 8.32 -9.60
C MET A 281 -17.11 9.72 -10.20
N GLY A 282 -16.88 10.75 -9.39
CA GLY A 282 -16.86 12.14 -9.78
C GLY A 282 -15.44 12.70 -9.98
N LYS A 283 -15.17 13.84 -9.36
CA LYS A 283 -13.88 14.53 -9.43
C LYS A 283 -12.88 13.93 -8.44
N ALA A 284 -11.58 14.03 -8.76
CA ALA A 284 -10.49 13.56 -7.90
C ALA A 284 -10.34 14.31 -6.56
N ARG A 285 -11.07 15.42 -6.37
CA ARG A 285 -10.95 16.26 -5.16
C ARG A 285 -11.57 15.58 -3.96
N ILE A 286 -10.87 15.65 -2.85
CA ILE A 286 -11.26 15.10 -1.55
C ILE A 286 -11.47 16.20 -0.50
N ASP A 287 -12.07 15.81 0.61
CA ASP A 287 -12.26 16.62 1.81
C ASP A 287 -11.70 15.87 3.02
N MET A 288 -10.70 16.45 3.68
CA MET A 288 -10.02 15.92 4.85
C MET A 288 -10.37 16.70 6.13
N SER A 289 -11.48 17.45 6.10
CA SER A 289 -11.88 18.31 7.23
C SER A 289 -12.83 17.65 8.22
N ASP A 290 -12.99 16.33 8.17
CA ASP A 290 -13.82 15.58 9.12
C ASP A 290 -13.31 15.82 10.56
N PRO A 291 -14.21 16.18 11.51
CA PRO A 291 -13.83 16.48 12.89
C PRO A 291 -13.13 15.32 13.63
N ASN A 292 -13.29 14.08 13.16
CA ASN A 292 -12.62 12.91 13.76
C ASN A 292 -11.12 12.85 13.41
N GLY A 293 -10.65 13.69 12.46
CA GLY A 293 -9.25 13.79 12.09
C GLY A 293 -8.74 12.70 11.12
N TRP A 294 -9.57 11.73 10.75
CA TRP A 294 -9.19 10.56 9.93
C TRP A 294 -9.99 10.44 8.64
N THR A 295 -11.33 10.46 8.75
CA THR A 295 -12.22 10.14 7.64
C THR A 295 -12.05 11.11 6.48
N VAL A 296 -11.73 10.58 5.31
CA VAL A 296 -11.59 11.32 4.06
C VAL A 296 -12.82 11.07 3.19
N ARG A 297 -13.38 12.14 2.62
CA ARG A 297 -14.58 12.05 1.77
C ARG A 297 -14.34 12.66 0.38
N THR A 298 -15.12 12.20 -0.60
CA THR A 298 -15.16 12.89 -1.89
C THR A 298 -15.77 14.28 -1.72
N LYS A 299 -15.19 15.29 -2.38
CA LYS A 299 -15.67 16.67 -2.25
C LYS A 299 -17.03 16.93 -2.90
N ASP A 300 -17.42 16.10 -3.84
CA ASP A 300 -18.70 16.20 -4.58
C ASP A 300 -19.79 15.28 -4.03
N GLY A 301 -19.49 14.47 -3.00
CA GLY A 301 -20.42 13.55 -2.36
C GLY A 301 -20.79 12.34 -3.23
N LEU A 302 -20.07 12.11 -4.35
CA LEU A 302 -20.30 10.96 -5.19
C LEU A 302 -19.50 9.74 -4.67
N PRO A 303 -19.94 8.52 -4.96
CA PRO A 303 -19.25 7.29 -4.53
C PRO A 303 -17.79 7.22 -4.98
N THR A 304 -17.01 6.52 -4.18
CA THR A 304 -15.62 6.16 -4.44
C THR A 304 -15.40 4.69 -4.15
N ALA A 305 -14.35 4.10 -4.69
CA ALA A 305 -13.96 2.73 -4.41
C ALA A 305 -12.43 2.63 -4.32
N GLN A 306 -11.97 1.72 -3.44
CA GLN A 306 -10.57 1.33 -3.29
C GLN A 306 -10.48 -0.19 -3.38
N TRP A 307 -9.41 -0.69 -3.95
CA TRP A 307 -9.05 -2.10 -3.89
C TRP A 307 -7.56 -2.17 -3.71
N GLU A 308 -7.11 -2.99 -2.78
CA GLU A 308 -5.71 -3.04 -2.42
C GLU A 308 -5.13 -4.44 -2.47
N VAL A 309 -3.89 -4.51 -2.90
CA VAL A 309 -3.06 -5.70 -2.87
C VAL A 309 -1.65 -5.36 -2.42
N GLN A 310 -1.03 -6.24 -1.65
CA GLN A 310 0.38 -6.20 -1.32
C GLN A 310 1.16 -7.18 -2.19
N LEU A 311 2.34 -6.77 -2.65
CA LEU A 311 3.17 -7.58 -3.53
C LEU A 311 4.67 -7.39 -3.21
N VAL A 312 5.47 -8.32 -3.70
CA VAL A 312 6.93 -8.19 -3.77
C VAL A 312 7.40 -8.36 -5.21
N ILE A 313 8.34 -7.53 -5.63
CA ILE A 313 9.00 -7.68 -6.95
C ILE A 313 9.93 -8.90 -6.92
N THR A 314 9.86 -9.72 -7.97
CA THR A 314 10.71 -10.91 -8.17
C THR A 314 11.64 -10.70 -9.37
N GLU A 315 12.53 -11.65 -9.65
CA GLU A 315 13.42 -11.59 -10.84
C GLU A 315 12.64 -11.55 -12.16
N ASP A 316 11.50 -12.25 -12.21
CA ASP A 316 10.73 -12.45 -13.45
C ASP A 316 9.41 -11.63 -13.49
N GLY A 317 9.06 -10.91 -12.42
CA GLY A 317 7.80 -10.17 -12.32
C GLY A 317 7.51 -9.74 -10.89
N TYR A 318 6.42 -10.25 -10.34
CA TYR A 318 6.00 -9.99 -8.96
C TYR A 318 5.31 -11.23 -8.36
N GLU A 319 5.23 -11.27 -7.05
CA GLU A 319 4.42 -12.22 -6.28
C GLU A 319 3.41 -11.44 -5.44
N LEU A 320 2.12 -11.78 -5.54
CA LEU A 320 1.10 -11.25 -4.62
C LEU A 320 1.25 -11.90 -3.25
N LEU A 321 1.24 -11.07 -2.20
CA LEU A 321 1.37 -11.52 -0.81
C LEU A 321 0.03 -11.43 -0.08
N SER A 322 -0.72 -10.32 -0.24
CA SER A 322 -2.06 -10.12 0.31
C SER A 322 -2.98 -9.47 -0.73
N TRP A 323 -4.31 -9.81 -0.74
CA TRP A 323 -5.29 -9.33 -1.72
C TRP A 323 -6.74 -9.39 -1.22
#